data_d377ddde66c40a8ac29b2b925feab586
#
_entry.id   d377ddde66c40a8ac29b2b925feab586
#
_cell.length_a   1.000
_cell.length_b   1.000
_cell.length_c   1.000
_cell.angle_alpha   90.00
_cell.angle_beta   90.00
_cell.angle_gamma   90.00
#
_symmetry.space_group_name_H-M   'P 1'
#
loop_
_entity.id
_entity.type
_entity.pdbx_description
1 polymer ?
#
loop_
_entity_poly.entity_id
_entity_poly.type
_entity_poly.pdbx_seq_one_letter_code
_entity_poly.pdbx_strand_id
1 'polypeptide(L)'
;MRLTATVTAVTILVVLLAGTASAWEAQSGNELYELLASKSLYSRFVGEGYILGVMDTTHSLNRVWHLPVQWTIPPKVTKRQIFKAVEQYLAKHPEERNQTTYVLVNKALGRAFPPKK
;
A
#
# COMPACT_ATOMS: atom_id res chain seq x y z
N MET A 1 32.97 40.40 7.87
CA MET A 1 33.19 39.12 8.56
C MET A 1 31.94 38.58 9.27
N ARG A 2 31.21 39.38 10.02
CA ARG A 2 29.96 38.87 10.72
C ARG A 2 28.86 38.49 9.76
N LEU A 3 28.63 39.18 8.65
CA LEU A 3 27.62 38.89 7.63
C LEU A 3 27.89 37.58 6.89
N THR A 4 29.13 37.26 6.56
CA THR A 4 29.52 36.00 5.87
C THR A 4 29.27 34.77 6.77
N ALA A 5 29.62 34.87 8.06
CA ALA A 5 29.36 33.78 9.00
C ALA A 5 27.86 33.53 9.22
N THR A 6 27.05 34.58 9.29
CA THR A 6 25.60 34.48 9.44
C THR A 6 24.92 33.90 8.19
N VAL A 7 25.35 34.32 6.99
CA VAL A 7 24.83 33.78 5.71
C VAL A 7 25.20 32.30 5.59
N THR A 8 26.42 31.90 5.94
CA THR A 8 26.86 30.49 5.90
C THR A 8 26.05 29.65 6.86
N ALA A 9 25.80 30.13 8.08
CA ALA A 9 25.00 29.39 9.07
C ALA A 9 23.55 29.21 8.63
N VAL A 10 22.94 30.23 8.05
CA VAL A 10 21.57 30.15 7.52
C VAL A 10 21.49 29.20 6.32
N THR A 11 22.48 29.22 5.44
CA THR A 11 22.54 28.31 4.27
C THR A 11 22.67 26.85 4.72
N ILE A 12 23.51 26.57 5.70
CA ILE A 12 23.66 25.22 6.26
C ILE A 12 22.37 24.75 6.91
N LEU A 13 21.70 25.60 7.65
CA LEU A 13 20.43 25.27 8.30
C LEU A 13 19.33 24.94 7.28
N VAL A 14 19.21 25.73 6.22
CA VAL A 14 18.25 25.48 5.13
C VAL A 14 18.53 24.18 4.41
N VAL A 15 19.78 23.84 4.13
CA VAL A 15 20.16 22.58 3.51
C VAL A 15 19.86 21.39 4.43
N LEU A 16 20.10 21.51 5.72
CA LEU A 16 19.77 20.45 6.70
C LEU A 16 18.26 20.21 6.78
N LEU A 17 17.45 21.26 6.79
CA LEU A 17 16.00 21.16 6.80
C LEU A 17 15.45 20.58 5.49
N ALA A 18 16.01 20.94 4.35
CA ALA A 18 15.66 20.37 3.05
C ALA A 18 16.05 18.89 2.95
N GLY A 19 17.19 18.49 3.53
CA GLY A 19 17.67 17.10 3.54
C GLY A 19 16.86 16.15 4.41
N THR A 20 16.03 16.66 5.35
CA THR A 20 15.16 15.85 6.23
C THR A 20 13.73 15.74 5.71
N ALA A 21 13.33 16.53 4.71
CA ALA A 21 12.00 16.44 4.10
C ALA A 21 11.98 15.29 3.10
N SER A 22 11.50 14.11 3.52
CA SER A 22 11.21 13.01 2.61
C SER A 22 9.81 13.20 2.02
N ALA A 23 9.68 13.06 0.67
CA ALA A 23 8.38 12.97 0.04
C ALA A 23 7.66 11.69 0.50
N TRP A 24 6.38 11.79 0.79
CA TRP A 24 5.57 10.62 1.06
C TRP A 24 5.44 9.77 -0.21
N GLU A 25 5.68 8.47 -0.09
CA GLU A 25 5.49 7.51 -1.17
C GLU A 25 4.44 6.47 -0.77
N ALA A 26 3.60 6.10 -1.74
CA ALA A 26 2.64 5.03 -1.53
C ALA A 26 3.36 3.69 -1.34
N GLN A 27 2.85 2.85 -0.44
CA GLN A 27 3.41 1.52 -0.20
C GLN A 27 3.39 0.67 -1.47
N SER A 28 4.49 0.02 -1.78
CA SER A 28 4.64 -0.88 -2.92
C SER A 28 4.18 -2.30 -2.60
N GLY A 29 3.95 -3.08 -3.65
CA GLY A 29 3.66 -4.50 -3.52
C GLY A 29 4.79 -5.31 -2.89
N ASN A 30 6.06 -4.91 -3.08
CA ASN A 30 7.20 -5.54 -2.42
C ASN A 30 7.10 -5.40 -0.89
N GLU A 31 6.81 -4.21 -0.40
CA GLU A 31 6.64 -3.96 1.04
C GLU A 31 5.46 -4.75 1.60
N LEU A 32 4.32 -4.77 0.92
CA LEU A 32 3.18 -5.57 1.34
C LEU A 32 3.52 -7.06 1.37
N TYR A 33 4.19 -7.58 0.35
CA TYR A 33 4.58 -8.97 0.28
C TYR A 33 5.51 -9.36 1.44
N GLU A 34 6.49 -8.54 1.76
CA GLU A 34 7.38 -8.76 2.90
C GLU A 34 6.62 -8.83 4.22
N LEU A 35 5.63 -7.95 4.41
CA LEU A 35 4.78 -7.98 5.61
C LEU A 35 3.97 -9.27 5.70
N LEU A 36 3.30 -9.67 4.62
CA LEU A 36 2.45 -10.87 4.59
C LEU A 36 3.24 -12.16 4.71
N ALA A 37 4.42 -12.24 4.11
CA ALA A 37 5.31 -13.41 4.15
C ALA A 37 6.16 -13.49 5.42
N SER A 38 6.14 -12.47 6.26
CA SER A 38 6.93 -12.42 7.49
C SER A 38 6.52 -13.52 8.49
N LYS A 39 7.50 -14.05 9.23
CA LYS A 39 7.26 -14.93 10.37
C LYS A 39 6.73 -14.18 11.59
N SER A 40 6.94 -12.86 11.65
CA SER A 40 6.41 -12.00 12.71
C SER A 40 4.90 -11.84 12.57
N LEU A 41 4.17 -12.21 13.61
CA LEU A 41 2.72 -12.04 13.67
C LEU A 41 2.32 -10.57 13.56
N TYR A 42 3.08 -9.69 14.19
CA TYR A 42 2.86 -8.24 14.11
C TYR A 42 2.97 -7.72 12.67
N SER A 43 4.04 -8.09 11.97
CA SER A 43 4.24 -7.68 10.57
C SER A 43 3.11 -8.17 9.67
N ARG A 44 2.68 -9.43 9.84
CA ARG A 44 1.54 -9.97 9.09
C ARG A 44 0.25 -9.19 9.37
N PHE A 45 -0.03 -8.86 10.62
CA PHE A 45 -1.22 -8.06 10.96
C PHE A 45 -1.18 -6.66 10.34
N VAL A 46 0.00 -6.04 10.26
CA VAL A 46 0.15 -4.76 9.56
C VAL A 46 -0.20 -4.92 8.07
N GLY A 47 0.30 -5.94 7.40
CA GLY A 47 -0.01 -6.22 6.00
C GLY A 47 -1.50 -6.52 5.77
N GLU A 48 -2.10 -7.33 6.63
CA GLU A 48 -3.53 -7.66 6.59
C GLU A 48 -4.41 -6.43 6.80
N GLY A 49 -4.05 -5.57 7.75
CA GLY A 49 -4.72 -4.29 7.99
C GLY A 49 -4.65 -3.37 6.77
N TYR A 50 -3.53 -3.39 6.07
CA TYR A 50 -3.36 -2.64 4.82
C TYR A 50 -4.33 -3.12 3.73
N ILE A 51 -4.50 -4.42 3.58
CA ILE A 51 -5.47 -5.01 2.64
C ILE A 51 -6.89 -4.56 2.98
N LEU A 52 -7.28 -4.63 4.25
CA LEU A 52 -8.60 -4.18 4.70
C LEU A 52 -8.82 -2.69 4.42
N GLY A 53 -7.79 -1.87 4.65
CA GLY A 53 -7.84 -0.43 4.33
C GLY A 53 -8.04 -0.16 2.84
N VAL A 54 -7.39 -0.92 1.97
CA VAL A 54 -7.61 -0.83 0.51
C VAL A 54 -9.05 -1.21 0.15
N MET A 55 -9.56 -2.28 0.73
CA MET A 55 -10.95 -2.72 0.48
C MET A 55 -11.96 -1.66 0.93
N ASP A 56 -11.79 -1.09 2.10
CA ASP A 56 -12.66 -0.02 2.62
C ASP A 56 -12.59 1.22 1.74
N THR A 57 -11.39 1.60 1.30
CA THR A 57 -11.18 2.74 0.39
C THR A 57 -11.88 2.49 -0.95
N THR A 58 -11.72 1.30 -1.51
CA THR A 58 -12.37 0.92 -2.79
C THR A 58 -13.89 1.02 -2.69
N HIS A 59 -14.48 0.50 -1.62
CA HIS A 59 -15.93 0.62 -1.39
C HIS A 59 -16.38 2.07 -1.17
N SER A 60 -15.61 2.85 -0.44
CA SER A 60 -15.91 4.26 -0.21
C SER A 60 -15.87 5.08 -1.50
N LEU A 61 -14.87 4.85 -2.34
CA LEU A 61 -14.78 5.50 -3.65
C LEU A 61 -15.92 5.11 -4.58
N ASN A 62 -16.34 3.84 -4.55
CA ASN A 62 -17.52 3.41 -5.30
C ASN A 62 -18.79 4.12 -4.80
N ARG A 63 -18.97 4.19 -3.48
CA ARG A 63 -20.18 4.79 -2.89
C ARG A 63 -20.29 6.28 -3.14
N VAL A 64 -19.18 7.02 -3.03
CA VAL A 64 -19.17 8.48 -3.13
C VAL A 64 -18.98 8.95 -4.57
N TRP A 65 -18.09 8.29 -5.33
CA TRP A 65 -17.67 8.73 -6.66
C TRP A 65 -18.13 7.80 -7.77
N HIS A 66 -18.89 6.74 -7.44
CA HIS A 66 -19.38 5.71 -8.37
C HIS A 66 -18.27 5.04 -9.19
N LEU A 67 -17.06 4.96 -8.65
CA LEU A 67 -15.97 4.24 -9.28
C LEU A 67 -16.24 2.72 -9.23
N PRO A 68 -15.99 1.99 -10.32
CA PRO A 68 -16.31 0.56 -10.35
C PRO A 68 -15.45 -0.25 -9.37
N VAL A 69 -16.06 -1.19 -8.66
CA VAL A 69 -15.37 -2.22 -7.89
C VAL A 69 -15.18 -3.45 -8.77
N GLN A 70 -13.95 -3.91 -8.91
CA GLN A 70 -13.59 -5.00 -9.83
C GLN A 70 -13.63 -6.39 -9.17
N TRP A 71 -14.20 -6.51 -8.00
CA TRP A 71 -14.33 -7.76 -7.26
C TRP A 71 -15.60 -7.80 -6.43
N THR A 72 -16.05 -9.02 -6.17
CA THR A 72 -17.18 -9.27 -5.26
C THR A 72 -16.83 -10.42 -4.34
N ILE A 73 -16.75 -10.15 -3.05
CA ILE A 73 -16.44 -11.17 -2.06
C ILE A 73 -17.69 -11.98 -1.74
N PRO A 74 -17.73 -13.29 -2.02
CA PRO A 74 -18.85 -14.14 -1.64
C PRO A 74 -19.05 -14.18 -0.12
N PRO A 75 -20.30 -14.33 0.39
CA PRO A 75 -20.58 -14.28 1.83
C PRO A 75 -19.82 -15.29 2.69
N LYS A 76 -19.46 -16.45 2.13
CA LYS A 76 -18.77 -17.53 2.86
C LYS A 76 -17.24 -17.37 2.90
N VAL A 77 -16.69 -16.41 2.17
CA VAL A 77 -15.24 -16.18 2.13
C VAL A 77 -14.78 -15.52 3.42
N THR A 78 -13.79 -16.10 4.07
CA THR A 78 -13.20 -15.58 5.30
C THR A 78 -12.13 -14.53 5.01
N LYS A 79 -11.84 -13.67 5.99
CA LYS A 79 -10.71 -12.72 5.89
C LYS A 79 -9.39 -13.42 5.58
N ARG A 80 -9.16 -14.58 6.21
CA ARG A 80 -7.94 -15.38 5.95
C ARG A 80 -7.82 -15.77 4.48
N GLN A 81 -8.91 -16.18 3.84
CA GLN A 81 -8.93 -16.51 2.41
C GLN A 81 -8.64 -15.29 1.53
N ILE A 82 -9.15 -14.12 1.92
CA ILE A 82 -8.87 -12.85 1.24
C ILE A 82 -7.36 -12.53 1.31
N PHE A 83 -6.80 -12.55 2.51
CA PHE A 83 -5.37 -12.27 2.72
C PHE A 83 -4.48 -13.24 1.97
N LYS A 84 -4.83 -14.52 2.00
CA LYS A 84 -4.10 -15.56 1.26
C LYS A 84 -4.16 -15.36 -0.25
N ALA A 85 -5.30 -14.94 -0.78
CA ALA A 85 -5.44 -14.64 -2.20
C ALA A 85 -4.50 -13.51 -2.64
N VAL A 86 -4.40 -12.44 -1.83
CA VAL A 86 -3.48 -11.33 -2.10
C VAL A 86 -2.02 -11.78 -2.00
N GLU A 87 -1.66 -12.51 -0.94
CA GLU A 87 -0.30 -13.02 -0.76
C GLU A 87 0.13 -13.92 -1.92
N GLN A 88 -0.73 -14.84 -2.34
CA GLN A 88 -0.47 -15.74 -3.47
C GLN A 88 -0.30 -14.98 -4.79
N TYR A 89 -1.12 -13.96 -5.02
CA TYR A 89 -0.97 -13.12 -6.20
C TYR A 89 0.39 -12.43 -6.23
N LEU A 90 0.79 -11.81 -5.13
CA LEU A 90 2.08 -11.15 -5.01
C LEU A 90 3.25 -12.13 -5.15
N ALA A 91 3.13 -13.33 -4.60
CA ALA A 91 4.14 -14.38 -4.73
C ALA A 91 4.34 -14.81 -6.19
N LYS A 92 3.26 -14.93 -6.96
CA LYS A 92 3.27 -15.36 -8.36
C LYS A 92 3.62 -14.26 -9.36
N HIS A 93 3.56 -12.99 -8.96
CA HIS A 93 3.79 -11.84 -9.82
C HIS A 93 4.88 -10.91 -9.27
N PRO A 94 6.12 -11.41 -9.09
CA PRO A 94 7.22 -10.57 -8.59
C PRO A 94 7.50 -9.38 -9.50
N GLU A 95 7.25 -9.50 -10.80
CA GLU A 95 7.42 -8.45 -11.80
C GLU A 95 6.47 -7.26 -11.64
N GLU A 96 5.36 -7.46 -10.94
CA GLU A 96 4.37 -6.40 -10.70
C GLU A 96 4.52 -5.70 -9.34
N ARG A 97 5.36 -6.25 -8.42
CA ARG A 97 5.44 -5.77 -7.02
C ARG A 97 6.01 -4.36 -6.84
N ASN A 98 6.53 -3.75 -7.89
CA ASN A 98 6.91 -2.34 -7.88
C ASN A 98 5.71 -1.38 -8.00
N GLN A 99 4.54 -1.88 -8.35
CA GLN A 99 3.30 -1.11 -8.37
C GLN A 99 2.82 -0.82 -6.94
N THR A 100 1.89 0.13 -6.80
CA THR A 100 1.33 0.47 -5.50
C THR A 100 0.46 -0.64 -4.94
N THR A 101 0.43 -0.78 -3.64
CA THR A 101 -0.40 -1.74 -2.91
C THR A 101 -1.87 -1.62 -3.29
N TYR A 102 -2.39 -0.42 -3.43
CA TYR A 102 -3.80 -0.20 -3.82
C TYR A 102 -4.14 -0.89 -5.15
N VAL A 103 -3.31 -0.71 -6.16
CA VAL A 103 -3.51 -1.33 -7.48
C VAL A 103 -3.42 -2.85 -7.39
N LEU A 104 -2.42 -3.37 -6.70
CA LEU A 104 -2.17 -4.82 -6.64
C LEU A 104 -3.21 -5.57 -5.81
N VAL A 105 -3.67 -5.00 -4.71
CA VAL A 105 -4.75 -5.61 -3.91
C VAL A 105 -6.03 -5.70 -4.74
N ASN A 106 -6.41 -4.64 -5.44
CA ASN A 106 -7.60 -4.67 -6.30
C ASN A 106 -7.45 -5.67 -7.46
N LYS A 107 -6.27 -5.78 -8.07
CA LYS A 107 -5.99 -6.81 -9.09
C LYS A 107 -6.10 -8.23 -8.53
N ALA A 108 -5.48 -8.49 -7.39
CA ALA A 108 -5.49 -9.79 -6.75
C ALA A 108 -6.93 -10.23 -6.41
N LEU A 109 -7.69 -9.33 -5.81
CA LEU A 109 -9.08 -9.61 -5.46
C LEU A 109 -9.97 -9.76 -6.69
N GLY A 110 -9.76 -8.96 -7.74
CA GLY A 110 -10.49 -9.10 -9.00
C GLY A 110 -10.26 -10.42 -9.70
N ARG A 111 -9.07 -11.01 -9.57
CA ARG A 111 -8.77 -12.34 -10.10
C ARG A 111 -9.34 -13.47 -9.26
N ALA A 112 -9.22 -13.36 -7.95
CA ALA A 112 -9.71 -14.40 -7.03
C ALA A 112 -11.24 -14.39 -6.87
N PHE A 113 -11.83 -13.21 -6.89
CA PHE A 113 -13.26 -12.98 -6.65
C PHE A 113 -13.83 -12.03 -7.71
N PRO A 114 -13.94 -12.46 -8.97
CA PRO A 114 -14.45 -11.60 -10.04
C PRO A 114 -15.86 -11.10 -9.75
N PRO A 115 -16.24 -9.92 -10.26
CA PRO A 115 -17.57 -9.38 -10.06
C PRO A 115 -18.63 -10.34 -10.63
N LYS A 116 -19.78 -10.40 -9.98
CA LYS A 116 -20.94 -11.10 -10.55
C LYS A 116 -21.40 -10.36 -11.81
N LYS A 117 -21.63 -11.14 -12.84
CA LYS A 117 -22.26 -10.64 -14.07
C LYS A 117 -23.74 -10.38 -13.86
#